data_f4b822ea45a948903dc2a3db16e4f884
#
_entry.id   f4b822ea45a948903dc2a3db16e4f884
#
_cell.length_a   1.000
_cell.length_b   1.000
_cell.length_c   1.000
_cell.angle_alpha   90.00
_cell.angle_beta   90.00
_cell.angle_gamma   90.00
#
_symmetry.space_group_name_H-M   'P 1'
#
loop_
_entity.id
_entity.type
_entity.pdbx_description
1 polymer ?
#
loop_
_entity_poly.entity_id
_entity_poly.type
_entity_poly.pdbx_seq_one_letter_code
_entity_poly.pdbx_strand_id
1 'polypeptide(L)'
;VTLSRRAAIQTPPASAMPARRLALVDVARGVALLAMALYHLTWDLGFLRLTPENAALSPLGRAAAHGIAGSFLLLVGVSLVLSRDRTAGWRSFLARIGRIGAAAAAISLATSWLFPESWIFFGILHCIAVSSVLALPALAAPLPVVWLAAALVLAGPTLAALAGGPPLLDAPGLLFLGLGAVVPTTNDYVPLFPWFGFVLAGVGLGRMIGPRLAASRLGAWAPRGRAGRLAARAGRHSLAIYLVHQPLLLGLLYGVAALTGPHPRAGEAQFLREYGATCAAAGSSEAICRATARCVLVRLRETGLWAIADRPLTAEERAIATSIAQACLARNSG
;
A
#
# COMPACT_ATOMS: atom_id res chain seq x y z
N VAL A 1 -76.89 -21.72 22.78
CA VAL A 1 -75.96 -21.75 21.65
C VAL A 1 -74.76 -20.83 22.00
N THR A 2 -73.73 -21.42 22.55
CA THR A 2 -72.51 -20.69 22.95
C THR A 2 -71.43 -20.89 21.87
N LEU A 3 -71.13 -19.82 21.11
CA LEU A 3 -70.09 -19.76 20.12
C LEU A 3 -68.76 -19.50 20.83
N SER A 4 -67.93 -20.55 20.94
CA SER A 4 -66.55 -20.47 21.39
C SER A 4 -65.70 -19.79 20.33
N ARG A 5 -65.23 -18.54 20.58
CA ARG A 5 -64.22 -17.84 19.77
C ARG A 5 -62.87 -18.51 20.06
N ARG A 6 -62.36 -19.29 19.12
CA ARG A 6 -60.97 -19.70 19.11
C ARG A 6 -60.09 -18.44 18.83
N ALA A 7 -59.33 -18.02 19.83
CA ALA A 7 -58.31 -17.02 19.68
C ALA A 7 -57.20 -17.61 18.78
N ALA A 8 -57.03 -17.05 17.61
CA ALA A 8 -55.84 -17.36 16.77
C ALA A 8 -54.58 -16.87 17.48
N ILE A 9 -53.73 -17.81 17.86
CA ILE A 9 -52.38 -17.53 18.37
C ILE A 9 -51.60 -16.94 17.20
N GLN A 10 -51.47 -15.62 17.19
CA GLN A 10 -50.55 -14.93 16.29
C GLN A 10 -49.10 -15.28 16.73
N THR A 11 -48.44 -16.14 15.97
CA THR A 11 -47.01 -16.33 16.07
C THR A 11 -46.36 -14.98 15.80
N PRO A 12 -45.53 -14.46 16.73
CA PRO A 12 -44.80 -13.20 16.49
C PRO A 12 -43.95 -13.37 15.23
N PRO A 13 -43.80 -12.32 14.39
CA PRO A 13 -42.94 -12.37 13.22
C PRO A 13 -41.54 -12.73 13.71
N ALA A 14 -40.91 -13.72 13.07
CA ALA A 14 -39.54 -14.10 13.33
C ALA A 14 -38.68 -12.83 13.33
N SER A 15 -38.26 -12.40 14.51
CA SER A 15 -37.38 -11.25 14.68
C SER A 15 -36.17 -11.46 13.79
N ALA A 16 -36.04 -10.63 12.75
CA ALA A 16 -34.89 -10.64 11.86
C ALA A 16 -33.62 -10.56 12.73
N MET A 17 -32.93 -11.67 12.88
CA MET A 17 -31.67 -11.71 13.62
C MET A 17 -30.73 -10.66 13.05
N PRO A 18 -30.15 -9.76 13.85
CA PRO A 18 -29.26 -8.72 13.34
C PRO A 18 -28.16 -9.40 12.54
N ALA A 19 -27.95 -8.94 11.30
CA ALA A 19 -26.97 -9.51 10.38
C ALA A 19 -25.62 -9.64 11.06
N ARG A 20 -25.23 -10.88 11.37
CA ARG A 20 -24.05 -11.22 12.17
C ARG A 20 -22.79 -10.73 11.44
N ARG A 21 -21.90 -10.03 12.14
CA ARG A 21 -20.61 -9.65 11.58
C ARG A 21 -19.81 -10.91 11.23
N LEU A 22 -19.25 -10.98 10.02
CA LEU A 22 -18.42 -12.09 9.62
C LEU A 22 -17.01 -11.94 10.25
N ALA A 23 -16.71 -12.74 11.26
CA ALA A 23 -15.41 -12.72 11.93
C ALA A 23 -14.26 -13.02 10.95
N LEU A 24 -14.51 -13.82 9.92
CA LEU A 24 -13.54 -14.10 8.86
C LEU A 24 -13.03 -12.84 8.16
N VAL A 25 -13.92 -11.89 7.84
CA VAL A 25 -13.53 -10.61 7.22
C VAL A 25 -12.72 -9.74 8.18
N ASP A 26 -13.06 -9.73 9.47
CA ASP A 26 -12.29 -9.01 10.47
C ASP A 26 -10.90 -9.64 10.65
N VAL A 27 -10.80 -10.98 10.66
CA VAL A 27 -9.49 -11.69 10.70
C VAL A 27 -8.67 -11.39 9.44
N ALA A 28 -9.28 -11.46 8.25
CA ALA A 28 -8.59 -11.15 6.99
C ALA A 28 -8.02 -9.72 6.98
N ARG A 29 -8.77 -8.73 7.49
CA ARG A 29 -8.25 -7.36 7.66
C ARG A 29 -7.11 -7.29 8.66
N GLY A 30 -7.19 -8.02 9.77
CA GLY A 30 -6.13 -8.06 10.77
C GLY A 30 -4.86 -8.69 10.24
N VAL A 31 -4.95 -9.74 9.43
CA VAL A 31 -3.82 -10.36 8.74
C VAL A 31 -3.20 -9.38 7.73
N ALA A 32 -4.03 -8.70 6.93
CA ALA A 32 -3.56 -7.69 5.99
C ALA A 32 -2.85 -6.52 6.70
N LEU A 33 -3.34 -6.09 7.89
CA LEU A 33 -2.67 -5.08 8.73
C LEU A 33 -1.31 -5.56 9.23
N LEU A 34 -1.21 -6.82 9.66
CA LEU A 34 0.07 -7.39 10.10
C LEU A 34 1.07 -7.43 8.93
N ALA A 35 0.63 -7.88 7.76
CA ALA A 35 1.46 -7.90 6.56
C ALA A 35 1.92 -6.48 6.18
N MET A 36 1.04 -5.49 6.27
CA MET A 36 1.36 -4.07 6.05
C MET A 36 2.39 -3.55 7.06
N ALA A 37 2.22 -3.84 8.35
CA ALA A 37 3.16 -3.40 9.37
C ALA A 37 4.55 -4.03 9.19
N LEU A 38 4.63 -5.31 8.80
CA LEU A 38 5.88 -5.98 8.46
C LEU A 38 6.53 -5.41 7.21
N TYR A 39 5.73 -5.06 6.20
CA TYR A 39 6.22 -4.39 5.00
C TYR A 39 6.82 -3.02 5.34
N HIS A 40 6.11 -2.20 6.12
CA HIS A 40 6.60 -0.89 6.56
C HIS A 40 7.85 -1.01 7.45
N LEU A 41 7.90 -1.98 8.36
CA LEU A 41 9.12 -2.27 9.12
C LEU A 41 10.32 -2.55 8.19
N THR A 42 10.11 -3.38 7.16
CA THR A 42 11.16 -3.69 6.16
C THR A 42 11.58 -2.44 5.39
N TRP A 43 10.61 -1.59 5.02
CA TRP A 43 10.87 -0.33 4.31
C TRP A 43 11.64 0.66 5.20
N ASP A 44 11.20 0.84 6.45
CA ASP A 44 11.81 1.76 7.41
C ASP A 44 13.26 1.35 7.76
N LEU A 45 13.52 0.05 7.93
CA LEU A 45 14.88 -0.47 8.14
C LEU A 45 15.81 -0.12 6.98
N GLY A 46 15.33 -0.24 5.74
CA GLY A 46 16.09 0.15 4.56
C GLY A 46 16.20 1.68 4.41
N PHE A 47 15.13 2.42 4.68
CA PHE A 47 15.09 3.89 4.63
C PHE A 47 16.08 4.52 5.63
N LEU A 48 16.14 4.01 6.84
CA LEU A 48 17.06 4.46 7.88
C LEU A 48 18.45 3.84 7.76
N ARG A 49 18.72 3.11 6.67
CA ARG A 49 20.03 2.47 6.41
C ARG A 49 20.47 1.49 7.50
N LEU A 50 19.53 0.90 8.22
CA LEU A 50 19.78 -0.12 9.24
C LEU A 50 20.04 -1.51 8.65
N THR A 51 19.81 -1.69 7.35
CA THR A 51 20.07 -2.91 6.58
C THR A 51 20.96 -2.60 5.36
N PRO A 52 21.68 -3.59 4.81
CA PRO A 52 22.53 -3.40 3.62
C PRO A 52 21.77 -2.88 2.41
N GLU A 53 20.50 -3.33 2.23
CA GLU A 53 19.62 -2.95 1.14
C GLU A 53 18.20 -2.71 1.65
N ASN A 54 17.42 -1.90 0.93
CA ASN A 54 16.00 -1.79 1.19
C ASN A 54 15.25 -2.92 0.47
N ALA A 55 14.99 -4.02 1.18
CA ALA A 55 14.31 -5.20 0.63
C ALA A 55 12.87 -4.89 0.17
N ALA A 56 12.22 -3.85 0.70
CA ALA A 56 10.90 -3.41 0.26
C ALA A 56 10.91 -2.88 -1.19
N LEU A 57 12.05 -2.39 -1.67
CA LEU A 57 12.23 -1.91 -3.05
C LEU A 57 12.61 -3.02 -4.04
N SER A 58 12.85 -4.24 -3.57
CA SER A 58 13.08 -5.40 -4.42
C SER A 58 11.84 -5.76 -5.26
N PRO A 59 11.97 -6.55 -6.34
CA PRO A 59 10.79 -7.03 -7.09
C PRO A 59 9.76 -7.75 -6.21
N LEU A 60 10.24 -8.58 -5.27
CA LEU A 60 9.38 -9.27 -4.30
C LEU A 60 8.72 -8.30 -3.33
N GLY A 61 9.47 -7.32 -2.82
CA GLY A 61 8.95 -6.26 -1.95
C GLY A 61 7.84 -5.44 -2.63
N ARG A 62 8.06 -5.04 -3.87
CA ARG A 62 7.03 -4.35 -4.68
C ARG A 62 5.80 -5.21 -4.91
N ALA A 63 5.97 -6.49 -5.27
CA ALA A 63 4.86 -7.42 -5.42
C ALA A 63 4.07 -7.59 -4.11
N ALA A 64 4.76 -7.68 -2.97
CA ALA A 64 4.14 -7.73 -1.65
C ALA A 64 3.32 -6.46 -1.35
N ALA A 65 3.88 -5.26 -1.62
CA ALA A 65 3.15 -4.00 -1.47
C ALA A 65 1.85 -3.97 -2.26
N HIS A 66 1.91 -4.37 -3.54
CA HIS A 66 0.73 -4.44 -4.41
C HIS A 66 -0.29 -5.47 -3.90
N GLY A 67 0.17 -6.64 -3.47
CA GLY A 67 -0.71 -7.68 -2.90
C GLY A 67 -1.40 -7.22 -1.61
N ILE A 68 -0.67 -6.55 -0.73
CA ILE A 68 -1.22 -5.99 0.52
C ILE A 68 -2.26 -4.91 0.22
N ALA A 69 -1.92 -3.91 -0.60
CA ALA A 69 -2.83 -2.83 -0.96
C ALA A 69 -4.09 -3.36 -1.68
N GLY A 70 -3.91 -4.27 -2.67
CA GLY A 70 -5.01 -4.93 -3.38
C GLY A 70 -5.93 -5.72 -2.44
N SER A 71 -5.37 -6.44 -1.45
CA SER A 71 -6.16 -7.17 -0.46
C SER A 71 -7.01 -6.24 0.42
N PHE A 72 -6.47 -5.11 0.85
CA PHE A 72 -7.24 -4.10 1.59
C PHE A 72 -8.40 -3.55 0.76
N LEU A 73 -8.15 -3.17 -0.49
CA LEU A 73 -9.16 -2.60 -1.39
C LEU A 73 -10.24 -3.63 -1.75
N LEU A 74 -9.85 -4.88 -1.97
CA LEU A 74 -10.81 -5.97 -2.17
C LEU A 74 -11.71 -6.16 -0.93
N LEU A 75 -11.12 -6.16 0.27
CA LEU A 75 -11.86 -6.25 1.54
C LEU A 75 -12.76 -5.03 1.76
N VAL A 76 -12.42 -3.84 1.25
CA VAL A 76 -13.32 -2.68 1.24
C VAL A 76 -14.56 -2.96 0.41
N GLY A 77 -14.41 -3.48 -0.82
CA GLY A 77 -15.53 -3.84 -1.68
C GLY A 77 -16.45 -4.90 -1.06
N VAL A 78 -15.88 -6.01 -0.55
CA VAL A 78 -16.63 -7.05 0.20
C VAL A 78 -17.41 -6.43 1.35
N SER A 79 -16.78 -5.50 2.07
CA SER A 79 -17.40 -4.88 3.26
C SER A 79 -18.52 -3.91 2.92
N LEU A 80 -18.47 -3.26 1.76
CA LEU A 80 -19.57 -2.42 1.26
C LEU A 80 -20.82 -3.27 1.06
N VAL A 81 -20.69 -4.44 0.43
CA VAL A 81 -21.81 -5.37 0.24
C VAL A 81 -22.37 -5.82 1.59
N LEU A 82 -21.51 -6.33 2.48
CA LEU A 82 -21.93 -6.86 3.78
C LEU A 82 -22.52 -5.79 4.72
N SER A 83 -22.20 -4.51 4.51
CA SER A 83 -22.76 -3.42 5.29
C SER A 83 -24.13 -2.96 4.80
N ARG A 84 -24.47 -3.18 3.53
CA ARG A 84 -25.77 -2.86 2.94
C ARG A 84 -26.90 -3.66 3.59
N ASP A 85 -26.65 -4.94 3.88
CA ASP A 85 -27.63 -5.84 4.48
C ASP A 85 -27.87 -5.56 5.98
N ARG A 86 -27.09 -4.66 6.57
CA ARG A 86 -27.31 -4.19 7.93
C ARG A 86 -28.14 -2.93 7.89
N THR A 87 -29.06 -2.80 8.84
CA THR A 87 -29.93 -1.64 9.06
C THR A 87 -29.19 -0.33 9.37
N ALA A 88 -27.87 -0.32 9.19
CA ALA A 88 -27.01 0.85 9.31
C ALA A 88 -27.24 1.78 8.10
N GLY A 89 -28.18 2.71 8.23
CA GLY A 89 -28.59 3.61 7.17
C GLY A 89 -27.47 4.51 6.63
N TRP A 90 -27.81 5.35 5.65
CA TRP A 90 -26.95 6.31 4.95
C TRP A 90 -26.03 7.15 5.89
N ARG A 91 -26.55 7.53 7.07
CA ARG A 91 -25.77 8.24 8.09
C ARG A 91 -24.53 7.48 8.55
N SER A 92 -24.64 6.17 8.74
CA SER A 92 -23.50 5.32 9.15
C SER A 92 -22.45 5.20 8.04
N PHE A 93 -22.88 5.11 6.78
CA PHE A 93 -21.99 5.15 5.62
C PHE A 93 -21.25 6.49 5.55
N LEU A 94 -21.96 7.62 5.61
CA LEU A 94 -21.36 8.95 5.58
C LEU A 94 -20.38 9.17 6.74
N ALA A 95 -20.74 8.75 7.96
CA ALA A 95 -19.84 8.85 9.12
C ALA A 95 -18.57 8.00 8.94
N ARG A 96 -18.66 6.84 8.26
CA ARG A 96 -17.51 6.02 7.91
C ARG A 96 -16.62 6.74 6.89
N ILE A 97 -17.19 7.21 5.80
CA ILE A 97 -16.45 7.92 4.74
C ILE A 97 -15.84 9.21 5.28
N GLY A 98 -16.57 9.96 6.09
CA GLY A 98 -16.08 11.16 6.74
C GLY A 98 -14.86 10.90 7.63
N ARG A 99 -14.87 9.81 8.43
CA ARG A 99 -13.71 9.41 9.25
C ARG A 99 -12.49 9.02 8.40
N ILE A 100 -12.71 8.27 7.30
CA ILE A 100 -11.62 7.87 6.41
C ILE A 100 -11.07 9.10 5.67
N GLY A 101 -11.93 9.97 5.16
CA GLY A 101 -11.54 11.21 4.49
C GLY A 101 -10.79 12.17 5.42
N ALA A 102 -11.25 12.34 6.66
CA ALA A 102 -10.55 13.14 7.68
C ALA A 102 -9.17 12.56 8.00
N ALA A 103 -9.06 11.23 8.11
CA ALA A 103 -7.78 10.56 8.32
C ALA A 103 -6.85 10.74 7.10
N ALA A 104 -7.36 10.64 5.87
CA ALA A 104 -6.62 10.88 4.65
C ALA A 104 -6.08 12.31 4.61
N ALA A 105 -6.93 13.31 4.87
CA ALA A 105 -6.54 14.72 4.93
C ALA A 105 -5.49 15.00 6.02
N ALA A 106 -5.64 14.36 7.20
CA ALA A 106 -4.66 14.49 8.28
C ALA A 106 -3.28 13.94 7.88
N ILE A 107 -3.22 12.80 7.16
CA ILE A 107 -1.96 12.26 6.63
C ILE A 107 -1.36 13.21 5.59
N SER A 108 -2.15 13.73 4.66
CA SER A 108 -1.65 14.70 3.66
C SER A 108 -1.07 15.93 4.33
N LEU A 109 -1.76 16.49 5.32
CA LEU A 109 -1.30 17.65 6.06
C LEU A 109 -0.02 17.33 6.85
N ALA A 110 0.02 16.22 7.57
CA ALA A 110 1.21 15.83 8.33
C ALA A 110 2.42 15.58 7.42
N THR A 111 2.23 14.89 6.29
CA THR A 111 3.33 14.57 5.38
C THR A 111 3.78 15.78 4.56
N SER A 112 2.92 16.77 4.28
CA SER A 112 3.34 18.01 3.63
C SER A 112 4.28 18.85 4.51
N TRP A 113 4.24 18.67 5.83
CA TRP A 113 5.17 19.30 6.78
C TRP A 113 6.44 18.48 7.01
N LEU A 114 6.30 17.16 7.12
CA LEU A 114 7.42 16.26 7.45
C LEU A 114 8.24 15.89 6.22
N PHE A 115 7.62 15.80 5.04
CA PHE A 115 8.21 15.34 3.79
C PHE A 115 7.70 16.22 2.62
N PRO A 116 8.03 17.53 2.56
CA PRO A 116 7.47 18.45 1.56
C PRO A 116 7.73 18.02 0.12
N GLU A 117 8.88 17.39 -0.17
CA GLU A 117 9.25 16.90 -1.51
C GLU A 117 8.53 15.63 -1.94
N SER A 118 7.91 14.91 -0.98
CA SER A 118 7.28 13.60 -1.22
C SER A 118 6.00 13.39 -0.40
N TRP A 119 5.26 14.47 -0.16
CA TRP A 119 4.03 14.42 0.62
C TRP A 119 2.94 13.57 -0.04
N ILE A 120 2.06 13.00 0.77
CA ILE A 120 1.01 12.11 0.30
C ILE A 120 -0.21 12.93 -0.11
N PHE A 121 -0.38 13.16 -1.42
CA PHE A 121 -1.56 13.84 -1.96
C PHE A 121 -2.71 12.87 -2.27
N PHE A 122 -2.42 11.62 -2.67
CA PHE A 122 -3.41 10.60 -2.97
C PHE A 122 -2.90 9.19 -2.64
N GLY A 123 -2.92 8.83 -1.36
CA GLY A 123 -2.56 7.52 -0.86
C GLY A 123 -3.76 6.58 -0.69
N ILE A 124 -3.53 5.42 -0.06
CA ILE A 124 -4.54 4.35 0.05
C ILE A 124 -5.82 4.79 0.76
N LEU A 125 -5.78 5.66 1.78
CA LEU A 125 -7.00 6.15 2.45
C LEU A 125 -7.84 7.04 1.54
N HIS A 126 -7.21 7.87 0.70
CA HIS A 126 -7.91 8.66 -0.34
C HIS A 126 -8.58 7.74 -1.32
N CYS A 127 -7.85 6.74 -1.84
CA CYS A 127 -8.40 5.74 -2.74
C CYS A 127 -9.57 4.98 -2.11
N ILE A 128 -9.50 4.56 -0.85
CA ILE A 128 -10.59 3.88 -0.14
C ILE A 128 -11.81 4.79 -0.02
N ALA A 129 -11.63 6.06 0.37
CA ALA A 129 -12.73 7.01 0.52
C ALA A 129 -13.47 7.23 -0.80
N VAL A 130 -12.73 7.62 -1.85
CA VAL A 130 -13.28 7.90 -3.19
C VAL A 130 -13.89 6.63 -3.80
N SER A 131 -13.16 5.51 -3.79
CA SER A 131 -13.63 4.24 -4.33
C SER A 131 -14.88 3.71 -3.63
N SER A 132 -15.02 3.95 -2.31
CA SER A 132 -16.23 3.55 -1.57
C SER A 132 -17.48 4.29 -2.06
N VAL A 133 -17.34 5.56 -2.47
CA VAL A 133 -18.44 6.34 -3.06
C VAL A 133 -18.70 5.90 -4.50
N LEU A 134 -17.64 5.79 -5.31
CA LEU A 134 -17.77 5.38 -6.72
C LEU A 134 -18.30 3.95 -6.89
N ALA A 135 -18.12 3.07 -5.91
CA ALA A 135 -18.63 1.71 -5.94
C ALA A 135 -20.13 1.57 -5.59
N LEU A 136 -20.80 2.63 -5.15
CA LEU A 136 -22.21 2.56 -4.77
C LEU A 136 -23.14 2.04 -5.89
N PRO A 137 -23.01 2.51 -7.14
CA PRO A 137 -23.81 1.97 -8.26
C PRO A 137 -23.58 0.47 -8.49
N ALA A 138 -22.33 -0.01 -8.30
CA ALA A 138 -21.98 -1.41 -8.47
C ALA A 138 -22.68 -2.35 -7.47
N LEU A 139 -23.17 -1.84 -6.35
CA LEU A 139 -23.96 -2.62 -5.39
C LEU A 139 -25.32 -3.08 -5.98
N ALA A 140 -25.87 -2.40 -6.97
CA ALA A 140 -27.15 -2.71 -7.60
C ALA A 140 -27.01 -3.18 -9.07
N ALA A 141 -25.91 -2.85 -9.75
CA ALA A 141 -25.67 -3.19 -11.14
C ALA A 141 -25.64 -4.72 -11.39
N PRO A 142 -25.97 -5.23 -12.60
CA PRO A 142 -25.80 -6.65 -12.94
C PRO A 142 -24.36 -7.13 -12.69
N LEU A 143 -24.20 -8.33 -12.15
CA LEU A 143 -22.85 -8.88 -11.83
C LEU A 143 -21.88 -8.88 -13.02
N PRO A 144 -22.29 -9.27 -14.26
CA PRO A 144 -21.37 -9.18 -15.40
C PRO A 144 -20.85 -7.76 -15.67
N VAL A 145 -21.68 -6.73 -15.45
CA VAL A 145 -21.28 -5.34 -15.60
C VAL A 145 -20.25 -4.96 -14.54
N VAL A 146 -20.42 -5.41 -13.30
CA VAL A 146 -19.45 -5.16 -12.22
C VAL A 146 -18.10 -5.80 -12.53
N TRP A 147 -18.09 -7.04 -13.02
CA TRP A 147 -16.85 -7.72 -13.39
C TRP A 147 -16.17 -7.09 -14.62
N LEU A 148 -16.97 -6.70 -15.62
CA LEU A 148 -16.44 -5.97 -16.78
C LEU A 148 -15.82 -4.63 -16.35
N ALA A 149 -16.53 -3.86 -15.51
CA ALA A 149 -15.99 -2.61 -14.98
C ALA A 149 -14.72 -2.83 -14.16
N ALA A 150 -14.66 -3.88 -13.32
CA ALA A 150 -13.45 -4.23 -12.59
C ALA A 150 -12.28 -4.54 -13.54
N ALA A 151 -12.52 -5.34 -14.58
CA ALA A 151 -11.50 -5.69 -15.57
C ALA A 151 -11.01 -4.47 -16.36
N LEU A 152 -11.91 -3.59 -16.78
CA LEU A 152 -11.56 -2.35 -17.50
C LEU A 152 -10.75 -1.39 -16.63
N VAL A 153 -11.12 -1.24 -15.35
CA VAL A 153 -10.35 -0.39 -14.41
C VAL A 153 -8.98 -0.99 -14.14
N LEU A 154 -8.88 -2.31 -13.94
CA LEU A 154 -7.57 -2.98 -13.76
C LEU A 154 -6.67 -2.87 -14.99
N ALA A 155 -7.24 -2.97 -16.20
CA ALA A 155 -6.51 -2.82 -17.44
C ALA A 155 -6.24 -1.36 -17.84
N GLY A 156 -6.88 -0.39 -17.15
CA GLY A 156 -6.87 1.03 -17.51
C GLY A 156 -5.49 1.62 -17.79
N PRO A 157 -4.48 1.47 -16.91
CA PRO A 157 -3.14 1.99 -17.16
C PRO A 157 -2.49 1.40 -18.42
N THR A 158 -2.65 0.09 -18.64
CA THR A 158 -2.13 -0.58 -19.84
C THR A 158 -2.84 -0.08 -21.10
N LEU A 159 -4.17 0.06 -21.05
CA LEU A 159 -4.96 0.56 -22.18
C LEU A 159 -4.62 2.03 -22.49
N ALA A 160 -4.43 2.86 -21.47
CA ALA A 160 -4.00 4.24 -21.63
C ALA A 160 -2.62 4.33 -22.28
N ALA A 161 -1.67 3.51 -21.84
CA ALA A 161 -0.32 3.44 -22.42
C ALA A 161 -0.36 2.99 -23.89
N LEU A 162 -1.17 1.98 -24.22
CA LEU A 162 -1.35 1.51 -25.60
C LEU A 162 -2.02 2.56 -26.50
N ALA A 163 -2.87 3.42 -25.94
CA ALA A 163 -3.50 4.54 -26.64
C ALA A 163 -2.59 5.77 -26.82
N GLY A 164 -1.31 5.66 -26.45
CA GLY A 164 -0.33 6.73 -26.57
C GLY A 164 -0.31 7.75 -25.43
N GLY A 165 -1.01 7.47 -24.32
CA GLY A 165 -0.98 8.24 -23.08
C GLY A 165 -1.20 9.75 -23.30
N PRO A 166 -2.45 10.26 -23.39
CA PRO A 166 -2.68 11.69 -23.63
C PRO A 166 -1.95 12.55 -22.60
N PRO A 167 -1.16 13.58 -23.00
CA PRO A 167 -0.41 14.43 -22.06
C PRO A 167 -1.28 15.12 -21.00
N LEU A 168 -2.57 15.27 -21.27
CA LEU A 168 -3.55 15.80 -20.31
C LEU A 168 -3.61 14.96 -19.02
N LEU A 169 -3.39 13.65 -19.11
CA LEU A 169 -3.43 12.73 -17.94
C LEU A 169 -2.23 12.92 -17.01
N ASP A 170 -1.19 13.61 -17.45
CA ASP A 170 -0.02 13.97 -16.66
C ASP A 170 -0.18 15.32 -15.94
N ALA A 171 -1.31 16.01 -16.15
CA ALA A 171 -1.61 17.23 -15.42
C ALA A 171 -1.69 16.98 -13.90
N PRO A 172 -1.12 17.84 -13.05
CA PRO A 172 -1.06 17.63 -11.60
C PRO A 172 -2.42 17.33 -10.95
N GLY A 173 -3.50 17.94 -11.46
CA GLY A 173 -4.86 17.73 -10.98
C GLY A 173 -5.47 16.37 -11.39
N LEU A 174 -4.86 15.61 -12.31
CA LEU A 174 -5.34 14.32 -12.78
C LEU A 174 -4.45 13.14 -12.38
N LEU A 175 -3.32 13.38 -11.74
CA LEU A 175 -2.41 12.32 -11.28
C LEU A 175 -3.09 11.30 -10.36
N PHE A 176 -4.13 11.71 -9.60
CA PHE A 176 -4.90 10.79 -8.76
C PHE A 176 -5.63 9.70 -9.55
N LEU A 177 -5.82 9.86 -10.86
CA LEU A 177 -6.38 8.84 -11.73
C LEU A 177 -5.41 7.66 -11.96
N GLY A 178 -4.10 7.93 -12.13
CA GLY A 178 -3.10 6.90 -12.40
C GLY A 178 -3.10 6.36 -13.83
N LEU A 179 -3.52 7.18 -14.79
CA LEU A 179 -3.59 6.86 -16.22
C LEU A 179 -2.49 7.57 -17.04
N GLY A 180 -1.78 8.53 -16.45
CA GLY A 180 -0.68 9.24 -17.07
C GLY A 180 0.63 8.43 -17.08
N ALA A 181 1.63 8.92 -17.80
CA ALA A 181 2.97 8.36 -17.85
C ALA A 181 3.83 8.82 -16.64
N VAL A 182 3.50 9.96 -16.05
CA VAL A 182 4.26 10.54 -14.93
C VAL A 182 3.84 9.88 -13.61
N VAL A 183 4.83 9.28 -12.94
CA VAL A 183 4.67 8.80 -11.55
C VAL A 183 5.15 9.89 -10.61
N PRO A 184 4.26 10.47 -9.78
CA PRO A 184 4.65 11.56 -8.88
C PRO A 184 5.57 11.07 -7.75
N THR A 185 6.47 11.95 -7.30
CA THR A 185 7.30 11.70 -6.11
C THR A 185 6.42 11.84 -4.87
N THR A 186 6.09 10.74 -4.22
CA THR A 186 5.26 10.72 -3.01
C THR A 186 5.49 9.43 -2.20
N ASN A 187 5.32 9.50 -0.89
CA ASN A 187 5.54 8.36 0.01
C ASN A 187 4.43 7.31 -0.02
N ASP A 188 3.25 7.64 -0.52
CA ASP A 188 2.15 6.68 -0.76
C ASP A 188 1.37 7.13 -2.00
N TYR A 189 1.37 6.29 -3.04
CA TYR A 189 0.63 6.56 -4.27
C TYR A 189 -0.24 5.37 -4.64
N VAL A 190 -1.55 5.54 -4.42
CA VAL A 190 -2.57 4.54 -4.72
C VAL A 190 -3.67 5.19 -5.56
N PRO A 191 -3.41 5.47 -6.85
CA PRO A 191 -4.36 6.16 -7.73
C PRO A 191 -5.59 5.30 -8.00
N LEU A 192 -6.65 5.90 -8.56
CA LEU A 192 -7.89 5.18 -8.84
C LEU A 192 -7.68 4.01 -9.81
N PHE A 193 -6.89 4.19 -10.87
CA PHE A 193 -6.51 3.11 -11.78
C PHE A 193 -5.09 2.63 -11.44
N PRO A 194 -4.89 1.33 -11.26
CA PRO A 194 -5.87 0.22 -11.38
C PRO A 194 -6.63 -0.10 -10.08
N TRP A 195 -6.39 0.61 -8.98
CA TRP A 195 -6.72 0.20 -7.62
C TRP A 195 -8.22 0.12 -7.32
N PHE A 196 -9.05 0.98 -7.92
CA PHE A 196 -10.50 0.89 -7.82
C PHE A 196 -11.05 -0.43 -8.38
N GLY A 197 -10.35 -1.05 -9.32
CA GLY A 197 -10.71 -2.36 -9.86
C GLY A 197 -10.75 -3.46 -8.79
N PHE A 198 -9.84 -3.41 -7.78
CA PHE A 198 -9.88 -4.33 -6.64
C PHE A 198 -11.13 -4.11 -5.77
N VAL A 199 -11.56 -2.87 -5.60
CA VAL A 199 -12.80 -2.58 -4.86
C VAL A 199 -14.00 -3.13 -5.60
N LEU A 200 -14.10 -2.92 -6.92
CA LEU A 200 -15.16 -3.49 -7.75
C LEU A 200 -15.16 -5.02 -7.75
N ALA A 201 -13.98 -5.64 -7.85
CA ALA A 201 -13.83 -7.09 -7.72
C ALA A 201 -14.30 -7.57 -6.34
N GLY A 202 -13.98 -6.82 -5.28
CA GLY A 202 -14.49 -7.08 -3.94
C GLY A 202 -16.02 -6.97 -3.83
N VAL A 203 -16.64 -6.01 -4.51
CA VAL A 203 -18.10 -5.91 -4.61
C VAL A 203 -18.66 -7.12 -5.34
N GLY A 204 -18.11 -7.49 -6.51
CA GLY A 204 -18.51 -8.68 -7.26
C GLY A 204 -18.44 -9.94 -6.41
N LEU A 205 -17.30 -10.17 -5.77
CA LEU A 205 -17.06 -11.31 -4.88
C LEU A 205 -18.04 -11.33 -3.70
N GLY A 206 -18.21 -10.19 -3.01
CA GLY A 206 -19.11 -10.05 -1.89
C GLY A 206 -20.56 -10.37 -2.26
N ARG A 207 -21.01 -9.97 -3.45
CA ARG A 207 -22.36 -10.26 -3.96
C ARG A 207 -22.56 -11.72 -4.38
N MET A 208 -21.50 -12.35 -4.93
CA MET A 208 -21.56 -13.76 -5.33
C MET A 208 -21.56 -14.73 -4.14
N ILE A 209 -20.63 -14.52 -3.22
CA ILE A 209 -20.39 -15.50 -2.14
C ILE A 209 -20.90 -15.03 -0.79
N GLY A 210 -21.16 -13.74 -0.59
CA GLY A 210 -21.56 -13.17 0.70
C GLY A 210 -22.81 -13.84 1.31
N PRO A 211 -23.91 -14.00 0.57
CA PRO A 211 -25.11 -14.67 1.08
C PRO A 211 -24.88 -16.14 1.44
N ARG A 212 -24.16 -16.88 0.57
CA ARG A 212 -23.80 -18.28 0.83
C ARG A 212 -22.83 -18.40 2.01
N LEU A 213 -21.86 -17.50 2.10
CA LEU A 213 -20.90 -17.48 3.21
C LEU A 213 -21.60 -17.16 4.53
N ALA A 214 -22.48 -16.18 4.55
CA ALA A 214 -23.25 -15.82 5.75
C ALA A 214 -24.10 -16.98 6.28
N ALA A 215 -24.71 -17.79 5.38
CA ALA A 215 -25.52 -18.94 5.70
C ALA A 215 -24.68 -20.23 6.04
N SER A 216 -23.38 -20.21 5.77
CA SER A 216 -22.51 -21.38 5.95
C SER A 216 -21.92 -21.47 7.36
N ARG A 217 -21.29 -22.63 7.66
CA ARG A 217 -20.50 -22.82 8.89
C ARG A 217 -19.34 -21.82 8.99
N LEU A 218 -18.80 -21.36 7.86
CA LEU A 218 -17.77 -20.32 7.84
C LEU A 218 -18.32 -18.95 8.25
N GLY A 219 -19.57 -18.65 7.91
CA GLY A 219 -20.23 -17.43 8.39
C GLY A 219 -20.50 -17.43 9.90
N ALA A 220 -20.72 -18.61 10.47
CA ALA A 220 -20.86 -18.83 11.90
C ALA A 220 -19.52 -18.96 12.63
N TRP A 221 -18.42 -19.11 11.89
CA TRP A 221 -17.09 -19.32 12.48
C TRP A 221 -16.63 -18.12 13.32
N ALA A 222 -16.00 -18.42 14.45
CA ALA A 222 -15.34 -17.44 15.30
C ALA A 222 -13.96 -17.97 15.71
N PRO A 223 -12.94 -17.12 15.74
CA PRO A 223 -11.59 -17.54 16.10
C PRO A 223 -11.52 -17.96 17.58
N ARG A 224 -11.08 -19.21 17.85
CA ARG A 224 -10.94 -19.76 19.21
C ARG A 224 -9.58 -19.48 19.82
N GLY A 225 -8.50 -19.43 19.02
CA GLY A 225 -7.14 -19.17 19.47
C GLY A 225 -6.86 -17.70 19.79
N ARG A 226 -5.84 -17.40 20.62
CA ARG A 226 -5.43 -16.03 20.97
C ARG A 226 -5.07 -15.20 19.74
N ALA A 227 -4.26 -15.75 18.83
CA ALA A 227 -3.83 -15.07 17.60
C ALA A 227 -5.02 -14.67 16.70
N GLY A 228 -5.96 -15.59 16.47
CA GLY A 228 -7.16 -15.28 15.66
C GLY A 228 -8.06 -14.22 16.32
N ARG A 229 -8.21 -14.24 17.65
CA ARG A 229 -8.96 -13.20 18.37
C ARG A 229 -8.28 -11.83 18.28
N LEU A 230 -6.94 -11.79 18.38
CA LEU A 230 -6.16 -10.55 18.21
C LEU A 230 -6.29 -10.02 16.78
N ALA A 231 -6.13 -10.89 15.76
CA ALA A 231 -6.33 -10.51 14.36
C ALA A 231 -7.73 -9.95 14.11
N ALA A 232 -8.79 -10.61 14.61
CA ALA A 232 -10.15 -10.09 14.50
C ALA A 232 -10.35 -8.74 15.21
N ARG A 233 -9.72 -8.54 16.38
CA ARG A 233 -9.74 -7.25 17.09
C ARG A 233 -9.00 -6.19 16.29
N ALA A 234 -7.80 -6.47 15.79
CA ALA A 234 -7.04 -5.57 14.93
C ALA A 234 -7.83 -5.18 13.68
N GLY A 235 -8.45 -6.14 12.99
CA GLY A 235 -9.30 -5.87 11.83
C GLY A 235 -10.50 -4.96 12.12
N ARG A 236 -11.08 -5.03 13.32
CA ARG A 236 -12.16 -4.10 13.75
C ARG A 236 -11.67 -2.68 13.98
N HIS A 237 -10.43 -2.50 14.42
CA HIS A 237 -9.79 -1.20 14.68
C HIS A 237 -8.79 -0.81 13.60
N SER A 238 -8.99 -1.31 12.36
CA SER A 238 -8.02 -1.20 11.28
C SER A 238 -7.60 0.22 10.95
N LEU A 239 -8.50 1.20 10.99
CA LEU A 239 -8.17 2.60 10.71
C LEU A 239 -7.22 3.18 11.77
N ALA A 240 -7.51 2.94 13.05
CA ALA A 240 -6.67 3.45 14.14
C ALA A 240 -5.27 2.82 14.10
N ILE A 241 -5.18 1.51 13.89
CA ILE A 241 -3.90 0.81 13.75
C ILE A 241 -3.14 1.32 12.54
N TYR A 242 -3.84 1.52 11.40
CA TYR A 242 -3.25 2.08 10.19
C TYR A 242 -2.64 3.47 10.44
N LEU A 243 -3.30 4.35 11.20
CA LEU A 243 -2.80 5.69 11.47
C LEU A 243 -1.60 5.71 12.42
N VAL A 244 -1.58 4.79 13.39
CA VAL A 244 -0.59 4.82 14.48
C VAL A 244 0.65 4.00 14.17
N HIS A 245 0.54 2.90 13.38
CA HIS A 245 1.65 1.95 13.20
C HIS A 245 2.90 2.59 12.61
N GLN A 246 2.75 3.41 11.54
CA GLN A 246 3.89 3.99 10.84
C GLN A 246 4.64 5.06 11.67
N PRO A 247 3.98 6.07 12.28
CA PRO A 247 4.66 6.98 13.20
C PRO A 247 5.36 6.28 14.35
N LEU A 248 4.75 5.20 14.89
CA LEU A 248 5.33 4.43 15.97
C LEU A 248 6.57 3.65 15.54
N LEU A 249 6.49 2.94 14.40
CA LEU A 249 7.62 2.19 13.84
C LEU A 249 8.78 3.11 13.49
N LEU A 250 8.49 4.17 12.75
CA LEU A 250 9.52 5.11 12.30
C LEU A 250 10.17 5.81 13.51
N GLY A 251 9.38 6.29 14.48
CA GLY A 251 9.91 6.92 15.70
C GLY A 251 10.80 5.98 16.51
N LEU A 252 10.39 4.70 16.67
CA LEU A 252 11.21 3.69 17.36
C LEU A 252 12.52 3.44 16.61
N LEU A 253 12.45 3.25 15.29
CA LEU A 253 13.63 2.95 14.48
C LEU A 253 14.58 4.15 14.33
N TYR A 254 14.08 5.38 14.37
CA TYR A 254 14.93 6.57 14.49
C TYR A 254 15.76 6.53 15.79
N GLY A 255 15.16 6.14 16.90
CA GLY A 255 15.88 5.94 18.15
C GLY A 255 16.97 4.87 18.04
N VAL A 256 16.66 3.75 17.38
CA VAL A 256 17.65 2.70 17.11
C VAL A 256 18.78 3.23 16.22
N ALA A 257 18.45 3.89 15.11
CA ALA A 257 19.41 4.44 14.18
C ALA A 257 20.35 5.47 14.85
N ALA A 258 19.82 6.30 15.75
CA ALA A 258 20.60 7.26 16.51
C ALA A 258 21.63 6.59 17.47
N LEU A 259 21.29 5.40 17.98
CA LEU A 259 22.17 4.66 18.90
C LEU A 259 23.20 3.77 18.17
N THR A 260 22.83 3.18 17.04
CA THR A 260 23.67 2.19 16.34
C THR A 260 24.42 2.75 15.14
N GLY A 261 23.96 3.88 14.60
CA GLY A 261 24.39 4.37 13.30
C GLY A 261 23.90 3.49 12.13
N PRO A 262 24.23 3.86 10.88
CA PRO A 262 23.88 3.08 9.71
C PRO A 262 24.66 1.77 9.63
N HIS A 263 24.06 0.76 9.00
CA HIS A 263 24.72 -0.50 8.72
C HIS A 263 25.98 -0.28 7.85
N PRO A 264 27.15 -0.88 8.16
CA PRO A 264 28.42 -0.62 7.45
C PRO A 264 28.37 -0.89 5.93
N ARG A 265 27.43 -1.74 5.49
CA ARG A 265 27.24 -2.08 4.07
C ARG A 265 26.00 -1.43 3.46
N ALA A 266 25.38 -0.45 4.14
CA ALA A 266 24.19 0.22 3.65
C ALA A 266 24.49 0.96 2.34
N GLY A 267 23.64 0.73 1.32
CA GLY A 267 23.76 1.37 0.01
C GLY A 267 24.76 0.76 -0.95
N GLU A 268 25.59 -0.21 -0.54
CA GLU A 268 26.62 -0.81 -1.43
C GLU A 268 26.05 -1.36 -2.74
N ALA A 269 25.05 -2.19 -2.64
CA ALA A 269 24.49 -2.83 -3.81
C ALA A 269 23.79 -1.82 -4.74
N GLN A 270 23.19 -0.78 -4.16
CA GLN A 270 22.63 0.32 -4.93
C GLN A 270 23.74 1.06 -5.67
N PHE A 271 24.78 1.47 -4.99
CA PHE A 271 25.96 2.11 -5.58
C PHE A 271 26.55 1.28 -6.72
N LEU A 272 26.76 -0.01 -6.52
CA LEU A 272 27.33 -0.89 -7.54
C LEU A 272 26.43 -0.98 -8.79
N ARG A 273 25.11 -1.01 -8.62
CA ARG A 273 24.16 -1.02 -9.73
C ARG A 273 24.15 0.31 -10.48
N GLU A 274 24.03 1.43 -9.78
CA GLU A 274 23.93 2.76 -10.37
C GLU A 274 25.24 3.17 -11.07
N TYR A 275 26.38 2.93 -10.41
CA TYR A 275 27.68 3.19 -11.00
C TYR A 275 27.90 2.33 -12.25
N GLY A 276 27.57 1.03 -12.17
CA GLY A 276 27.66 0.12 -13.30
C GLY A 276 26.79 0.56 -14.49
N ALA A 277 25.54 0.97 -14.22
CA ALA A 277 24.64 1.46 -15.28
C ALA A 277 25.15 2.76 -15.93
N THR A 278 25.60 3.73 -15.12
CA THR A 278 26.15 5.00 -15.61
C THR A 278 27.41 4.79 -16.43
N CYS A 279 28.30 3.93 -15.95
CA CYS A 279 29.54 3.58 -16.66
C CYS A 279 29.26 2.88 -18.01
N ALA A 280 28.30 1.94 -18.04
CA ALA A 280 27.91 1.26 -19.28
C ALA A 280 27.26 2.23 -20.29
N ALA A 281 26.44 3.17 -19.81
CA ALA A 281 25.86 4.23 -20.63
C ALA A 281 26.93 5.17 -21.23
N ALA A 282 28.11 5.31 -20.56
CA ALA A 282 29.25 6.04 -21.07
C ALA A 282 30.10 5.21 -22.10
N GLY A 283 29.66 4.01 -22.50
CA GLY A 283 30.27 3.21 -23.56
C GLY A 283 31.31 2.19 -23.08
N SER A 284 31.53 2.01 -21.79
CA SER A 284 32.46 1.00 -21.27
C SER A 284 31.79 -0.39 -21.20
N SER A 285 32.58 -1.45 -21.29
CA SER A 285 32.03 -2.81 -21.17
C SER A 285 31.51 -3.08 -19.75
N GLU A 286 30.52 -3.96 -19.65
CA GLU A 286 29.90 -4.32 -18.36
C GLU A 286 30.92 -4.92 -17.36
N ALA A 287 31.92 -5.66 -17.87
CA ALA A 287 32.97 -6.25 -17.06
C ALA A 287 33.87 -5.17 -16.44
N ILE A 288 34.30 -4.18 -17.24
CA ILE A 288 35.09 -3.04 -16.79
C ILE A 288 34.27 -2.22 -15.77
N CYS A 289 32.99 -1.94 -16.06
CA CYS A 289 32.14 -1.17 -15.17
C CYS A 289 31.94 -1.86 -13.80
N ARG A 290 31.74 -3.17 -13.76
CA ARG A 290 31.63 -3.92 -12.51
C ARG A 290 32.95 -3.92 -11.71
N ALA A 291 34.07 -4.10 -12.38
CA ALA A 291 35.39 -4.06 -11.73
C ALA A 291 35.70 -2.67 -11.16
N THR A 292 35.42 -1.63 -11.96
CA THR A 292 35.63 -0.22 -11.56
C THR A 292 34.74 0.15 -10.39
N ALA A 293 33.43 -0.20 -10.42
CA ALA A 293 32.50 0.07 -9.32
C ALA A 293 32.99 -0.54 -7.98
N ARG A 294 33.47 -1.79 -8.02
CA ARG A 294 34.06 -2.44 -6.82
C ARG A 294 35.31 -1.75 -6.33
N CYS A 295 36.21 -1.36 -7.24
CA CYS A 295 37.41 -0.63 -6.90
C CYS A 295 37.09 0.71 -6.23
N VAL A 296 36.19 1.47 -6.80
CA VAL A 296 35.72 2.77 -6.26
C VAL A 296 35.11 2.58 -4.87
N LEU A 297 34.23 1.60 -4.69
CA LEU A 297 33.61 1.31 -3.39
C LEU A 297 34.68 1.04 -2.30
N VAL A 298 35.66 0.20 -2.60
CA VAL A 298 36.72 -0.12 -1.65
C VAL A 298 37.52 1.14 -1.27
N ARG A 299 37.90 1.95 -2.27
CA ARG A 299 38.66 3.18 -2.04
C ARG A 299 37.83 4.24 -1.28
N LEU A 300 36.56 4.40 -1.57
CA LEU A 300 35.72 5.30 -0.80
C LEU A 300 35.56 4.90 0.66
N ARG A 301 35.64 3.61 0.96
CA ARG A 301 35.69 3.11 2.34
C ARG A 301 37.01 3.39 3.03
N GLU A 302 38.12 3.12 2.35
CA GLU A 302 39.47 3.38 2.86
C GLU A 302 39.72 4.85 3.18
N THR A 303 39.11 5.76 2.41
CA THR A 303 39.18 7.21 2.61
C THR A 303 38.14 7.76 3.59
N GLY A 304 37.22 6.93 4.11
CA GLY A 304 36.14 7.34 4.97
C GLY A 304 35.00 8.08 4.26
N LEU A 305 35.10 8.35 2.96
CA LEU A 305 34.08 9.07 2.19
C LEU A 305 32.78 8.28 2.07
N TRP A 306 32.82 6.95 2.19
CA TRP A 306 31.60 6.12 2.19
C TRP A 306 30.70 6.41 3.40
N ALA A 307 31.27 6.68 4.57
CA ALA A 307 30.52 6.97 5.80
C ALA A 307 29.80 8.33 5.77
N ILE A 308 30.21 9.24 4.88
CA ILE A 308 29.70 10.60 4.77
C ILE A 308 28.57 10.72 3.72
N ALA A 309 28.18 9.62 3.08
CA ALA A 309 27.17 9.61 1.99
C ALA A 309 25.77 10.12 2.40
N ASP A 310 25.53 10.45 3.67
CA ASP A 310 24.25 10.98 4.18
C ASP A 310 24.13 12.50 4.02
N ARG A 311 25.18 13.20 3.56
CA ARG A 311 25.17 14.64 3.23
C ARG A 311 25.80 14.91 1.85
N PRO A 312 25.52 16.05 1.24
CA PRO A 312 26.24 16.47 0.05
C PRO A 312 27.73 16.56 0.32
N LEU A 313 28.55 15.97 -0.57
CA LEU A 313 30.00 16.08 -0.49
C LEU A 313 30.45 17.52 -0.68
N THR A 314 31.46 17.95 0.05
CA THR A 314 32.15 19.24 -0.17
C THR A 314 32.87 19.23 -1.53
N ALA A 315 33.34 20.40 -1.99
CA ALA A 315 34.09 20.49 -3.25
C ALA A 315 35.37 19.63 -3.22
N GLU A 316 36.08 19.60 -2.09
CA GLU A 316 37.28 18.80 -1.88
C GLU A 316 36.97 17.30 -1.87
N GLU A 317 35.95 16.87 -1.12
CA GLU A 317 35.50 15.47 -1.07
C GLU A 317 35.07 14.97 -2.46
N ARG A 318 34.39 15.80 -3.24
CA ARG A 318 34.02 15.48 -4.64
C ARG A 318 35.25 15.31 -5.53
N ALA A 319 36.26 16.18 -5.37
CA ALA A 319 37.50 16.08 -6.12
C ALA A 319 38.22 14.75 -5.80
N ILE A 320 38.29 14.37 -4.52
CA ILE A 320 38.85 13.09 -4.09
C ILE A 320 38.05 11.91 -4.67
N ALA A 321 36.73 11.93 -4.58
CA ALA A 321 35.88 10.87 -5.13
C ALA A 321 36.04 10.73 -6.66
N THR A 322 36.17 11.86 -7.36
CA THR A 322 36.41 11.90 -8.83
C THR A 322 37.78 11.31 -9.18
N SER A 323 38.83 11.67 -8.45
CA SER A 323 40.17 11.11 -8.66
C SER A 323 40.23 9.60 -8.42
N ILE A 324 39.54 9.11 -7.38
CA ILE A 324 39.36 7.68 -7.11
C ILE A 324 38.70 6.98 -8.30
N ALA A 325 37.59 7.54 -8.81
CA ALA A 325 36.85 6.97 -9.92
C ALA A 325 37.72 6.88 -11.20
N GLN A 326 38.46 7.94 -11.51
CA GLN A 326 39.36 8.00 -12.67
C GLN A 326 40.52 6.97 -12.53
N ALA A 327 41.14 6.91 -11.36
CA ALA A 327 42.21 5.93 -11.11
C ALA A 327 41.72 4.48 -11.21
N CYS A 328 40.54 4.19 -10.68
CA CYS A 328 39.93 2.86 -10.77
C CYS A 328 39.56 2.50 -12.22
N LEU A 329 39.04 3.46 -13.00
CA LEU A 329 38.72 3.24 -14.41
C LEU A 329 39.95 2.98 -15.24
N ALA A 330 40.97 3.81 -15.12
CA ALA A 330 42.26 3.65 -15.83
C ALA A 330 42.88 2.27 -15.55
N ARG A 331 42.81 1.78 -14.31
CA ARG A 331 43.35 0.45 -13.93
C ARG A 331 42.60 -0.72 -14.54
N ASN A 332 41.32 -0.57 -14.82
CA ASN A 332 40.47 -1.66 -15.32
C ASN A 332 40.22 -1.58 -16.84
N SER A 333 40.62 -0.50 -17.51
CA SER A 333 40.48 -0.29 -18.95
C SER A 333 41.73 -0.62 -19.76
N GLY A 334 42.88 -0.85 -19.12
CA GLY A 334 44.13 -1.33 -19.70
C GLY A 334 44.31 -2.81 -19.47
#